data_5e2812768807f031d5a58ba08a6d0174
#
_entry.id   5e2812768807f031d5a58ba08a6d0174
#
_cell.length_a   1.000
_cell.length_b   1.000
_cell.length_c   1.000
_cell.angle_alpha   90.00
_cell.angle_beta   90.00
_cell.angle_gamma   90.00
#
_symmetry.space_group_name_H-M   'P 1'
#
loop_
_entity.id
_entity.type
_entity.pdbx_description
1 polymer ?
#
loop_
_entity_poly.entity_id
_entity_poly.type
_entity_poly.pdbx_seq_one_letter_code
_entity_poly.pdbx_strand_id
1 'polypeptide(L)'
;IGVGLLGSEMCIRDSYKELVFCGYGEPTSALDNMLETAKYVREKHPDIKLRLNTNGLSDRINNKPTAELISKYIDSVSISLNTCSSEKYDEVCRPVFDHAYESMLKFAEDAKKYFEHTQFSIVDTIPEEDIKACQKIADDRGIHLKIRKYSD
;
A
#
# COMPACT_ATOMS: atom_id res chain seq x y z
N ILE A 1 15.23 -5.70 14.06
CA ILE A 1 15.84 -6.67 13.16
C ILE A 1 15.49 -6.30 11.74
N GLY A 2 16.50 -5.84 11.01
CA GLY A 2 16.33 -5.63 9.59
C GLY A 2 16.60 -6.94 8.87
N VAL A 3 15.64 -7.45 8.16
CA VAL A 3 15.85 -8.59 7.29
C VAL A 3 15.62 -8.12 5.87
N GLY A 4 16.67 -8.19 5.06
CA GLY A 4 16.53 -7.89 3.64
C GLY A 4 15.70 -8.98 2.99
N LEU A 5 14.55 -8.62 2.47
CA LEU A 5 13.74 -9.50 1.66
C LEU A 5 13.96 -9.17 0.21
N LEU A 6 13.73 -10.11 -0.68
CA LEU A 6 13.86 -9.88 -2.10
C LEU A 6 12.95 -8.74 -2.54
N GLY A 7 13.54 -7.59 -2.80
CA GLY A 7 12.83 -6.40 -3.23
C GLY A 7 11.98 -5.72 -2.19
N SER A 8 12.11 -6.11 -0.93
CA SER A 8 11.32 -5.54 0.16
C SER A 8 12.19 -5.35 1.40
N GLU A 9 11.83 -4.36 2.18
CA GLU A 9 12.47 -4.11 3.46
C GLU A 9 11.44 -4.23 4.58
N MET A 10 11.90 -4.69 5.75
CA MET A 10 11.09 -4.73 6.95
C MET A 10 11.60 -3.65 7.90
N CYS A 11 10.66 -2.84 8.42
CA CYS A 11 10.98 -1.81 9.40
C CYS A 11 10.20 -2.11 10.68
N ILE A 12 10.92 -2.28 11.79
CA ILE A 12 10.31 -2.43 13.09
C ILE A 12 10.24 -1.06 13.72
N ARG A 13 9.05 -0.62 14.06
CA ARG A 13 8.83 0.70 14.63
C ARG A 13 8.79 0.65 16.15
N ASP A 14 8.72 1.82 16.74
CA ASP A 14 8.76 2.06 18.19
C ASP A 14 8.05 1.00 19.00
N SER A 15 8.71 0.55 20.05
CA SER A 15 8.20 -0.46 20.96
C SER A 15 7.87 -1.81 20.30
N TYR A 16 8.29 -2.00 19.05
CA TYR A 16 8.14 -3.28 18.33
C TYR A 16 6.70 -3.73 18.21
N LYS A 17 5.78 -2.79 18.10
CA LYS A 17 4.35 -3.11 17.97
C LYS A 17 3.86 -3.19 16.54
N GLU A 18 4.64 -2.68 15.60
CA GLU A 18 4.28 -2.68 14.19
C GLU A 18 5.48 -3.05 13.33
N LEU A 19 5.24 -3.88 12.34
CA LEU A 19 6.22 -4.21 11.31
C LEU A 19 5.63 -3.82 9.98
N VAL A 20 6.39 -3.06 9.20
CA VAL A 20 5.93 -2.51 7.93
C VAL A 20 6.71 -3.11 6.78
N PHE A 21 5.98 -3.69 5.82
CA PHE A 21 6.57 -4.10 4.55
C PHE A 21 6.60 -2.89 3.62
N CYS A 22 7.78 -2.43 3.31
CA CYS A 22 8.02 -1.30 2.42
C CYS A 22 9.39 -1.48 1.78
N GLY A 23 9.77 -0.61 0.86
CA GLY A 23 11.10 -0.69 0.29
C GLY A 23 11.24 0.18 -0.95
N TYR A 24 12.41 0.14 -1.55
CA TYR A 24 12.68 0.85 -2.79
C TYR A 24 11.96 0.21 -3.96
N GLY A 25 11.66 -1.08 -3.88
CA GLY A 25 10.81 -1.76 -4.82
C GLY A 25 9.41 -1.91 -4.25
N GLU A 26 8.53 -2.51 -5.03
CA GLU A 26 7.18 -2.79 -4.61
C GLU A 26 7.14 -4.13 -3.87
N PRO A 27 6.75 -4.17 -2.57
CA PRO A 27 6.76 -5.42 -1.81
C PRO A 27 5.95 -6.56 -2.46
N THR A 28 4.84 -6.22 -3.13
CA THR A 28 3.98 -7.23 -3.75
C THR A 28 4.60 -7.84 -5.01
N SER A 29 5.73 -7.30 -5.50
CA SER A 29 6.50 -7.94 -6.56
C SER A 29 7.17 -9.22 -6.08
N ALA A 30 7.38 -9.37 -4.77
CA ALA A 30 7.88 -10.58 -4.13
C ALA A 30 6.80 -11.15 -3.23
N LEU A 31 5.60 -11.33 -3.77
CA LEU A 31 4.40 -11.69 -3.01
C LEU A 31 4.60 -12.91 -2.12
N ASP A 32 5.09 -14.01 -2.67
CA ASP A 32 5.24 -15.25 -1.92
C ASP A 32 6.21 -15.09 -0.75
N ASN A 33 7.34 -14.42 -0.97
CA ASN A 33 8.32 -14.15 0.09
C ASN A 33 7.74 -13.24 1.16
N MET A 34 7.00 -12.22 0.75
CA MET A 34 6.34 -11.31 1.69
C MET A 34 5.35 -12.07 2.58
N LEU A 35 4.52 -12.92 1.98
CA LEU A 35 3.52 -13.68 2.71
C LEU A 35 4.14 -14.72 3.64
N GLU A 36 5.22 -15.37 3.22
CA GLU A 36 5.94 -16.30 4.08
C GLU A 36 6.53 -15.59 5.29
N THR A 37 7.09 -14.41 5.07
CA THR A 37 7.65 -13.61 6.16
C THR A 37 6.55 -13.15 7.10
N ALA A 38 5.43 -12.69 6.58
CA ALA A 38 4.29 -12.25 7.38
C ALA A 38 3.76 -13.41 8.24
N LYS A 39 3.64 -14.59 7.64
CA LYS A 39 3.21 -15.79 8.35
C LYS A 39 4.17 -16.13 9.48
N TYR A 40 5.47 -16.10 9.21
CA TYR A 40 6.49 -16.36 10.21
C TYR A 40 6.39 -15.38 11.39
N VAL A 41 6.25 -14.09 11.08
CA VAL A 41 6.15 -13.06 12.12
C VAL A 41 4.90 -13.27 12.97
N ARG A 42 3.78 -13.60 12.36
CA ARG A 42 2.55 -13.86 13.11
C ARG A 42 2.68 -15.04 14.06
N GLU A 43 3.38 -16.08 13.64
CA GLU A 43 3.58 -17.26 14.47
C GLU A 43 4.52 -16.99 15.64
N LYS A 44 5.57 -16.21 15.41
CA LYS A 44 6.59 -15.94 16.42
C LYS A 44 6.29 -14.72 17.29
N HIS A 45 5.57 -13.75 16.74
CA HIS A 45 5.27 -12.48 17.41
C HIS A 45 3.81 -12.10 17.20
N PRO A 46 2.86 -12.85 17.80
CA PRO A 46 1.42 -12.63 17.51
C PRO A 46 0.90 -11.25 17.90
N ASP A 47 1.61 -10.53 18.76
CA ASP A 47 1.20 -9.18 19.19
C ASP A 47 1.61 -8.07 18.24
N ILE A 48 2.49 -8.37 17.28
CA ILE A 48 2.96 -7.36 16.32
C ILE A 48 1.90 -7.17 15.24
N LYS A 49 1.55 -5.90 14.96
CA LYS A 49 0.69 -5.56 13.84
C LYS A 49 1.52 -5.46 12.56
N LEU A 50 0.98 -5.96 11.47
CA LEU A 50 1.66 -5.96 10.18
C LEU A 50 0.97 -4.99 9.23
N ARG A 51 1.76 -4.14 8.59
CA ARG A 51 1.28 -3.19 7.59
C ARG A 51 2.05 -3.33 6.29
N LEU A 52 1.34 -3.17 5.18
CA LEU A 52 1.92 -3.12 3.84
C LEU A 52 1.81 -1.69 3.29
N ASN A 53 2.92 -1.14 2.80
CA ASN A 53 2.91 0.08 1.99
C ASN A 53 3.11 -0.35 0.55
N THR A 54 2.18 0.00 -0.32
CA THR A 54 2.16 -0.51 -1.70
C THR A 54 1.71 0.55 -2.70
N ASN A 55 2.12 0.36 -3.96
CA ASN A 55 1.61 1.17 -5.06
C ASN A 55 0.21 0.74 -5.51
N GLY A 56 -0.33 -0.34 -4.95
CA GLY A 56 -1.67 -0.81 -5.28
C GLY A 56 -1.78 -1.59 -6.58
N LEU A 57 -0.67 -1.94 -7.21
CA LEU A 57 -0.67 -2.65 -8.49
C LEU A 57 -0.44 -4.16 -8.34
N SER A 58 -0.60 -4.67 -7.14
CA SER A 58 -0.37 -6.08 -6.84
C SER A 58 -1.11 -7.05 -7.75
N ASP A 59 -2.38 -6.76 -8.05
CA ASP A 59 -3.17 -7.64 -8.90
C ASP A 59 -2.62 -7.72 -10.31
N ARG A 60 -2.11 -6.60 -10.84
CA ARG A 60 -1.51 -6.57 -12.17
C ARG A 60 -0.14 -7.26 -12.16
N ILE A 61 0.65 -7.00 -11.14
CA ILE A 61 1.99 -7.60 -10.99
C ILE A 61 1.88 -9.13 -10.90
N ASN A 62 0.92 -9.63 -10.13
CA ASN A 62 0.78 -11.06 -9.87
C ASN A 62 -0.26 -11.74 -10.75
N ASN A 63 -0.90 -10.99 -11.62
CA ASN A 63 -1.90 -11.48 -12.57
C ASN A 63 -3.03 -12.29 -11.92
N LYS A 64 -3.47 -11.82 -10.76
CA LYS A 64 -4.59 -12.40 -10.00
C LYS A 64 -5.02 -11.45 -8.90
N PRO A 65 -6.25 -11.57 -8.38
CA PRO A 65 -6.68 -10.78 -7.22
C PRO A 65 -5.82 -11.16 -6.00
N THR A 66 -5.35 -10.18 -5.24
CA THR A 66 -4.42 -10.43 -4.13
C THR A 66 -4.87 -9.85 -2.80
N ALA A 67 -5.84 -8.93 -2.77
CA ALA A 67 -6.21 -8.25 -1.52
C ALA A 67 -6.66 -9.22 -0.43
N GLU A 68 -7.54 -10.15 -0.76
CA GLU A 68 -8.02 -11.14 0.22
C GLU A 68 -6.88 -12.03 0.71
N LEU A 69 -6.03 -12.48 -0.20
CA LEU A 69 -4.88 -13.32 0.15
C LEU A 69 -3.94 -12.61 1.11
N ILE A 70 -3.58 -11.37 0.81
CA ILE A 70 -2.66 -10.59 1.64
C ILE A 70 -3.28 -10.32 3.01
N SER A 71 -4.59 -10.05 3.07
CA SER A 71 -5.29 -9.73 4.31
C SER A 71 -5.29 -10.88 5.32
N LYS A 72 -5.04 -12.10 4.87
CA LYS A 72 -4.95 -13.25 5.79
C LYS A 72 -3.76 -13.14 6.73
N TYR A 73 -2.72 -12.42 6.34
CA TYR A 73 -1.48 -12.33 7.10
C TYR A 73 -1.11 -10.91 7.52
N ILE A 74 -1.62 -9.90 6.83
CA ILE A 74 -1.28 -8.50 7.05
C ILE A 74 -2.53 -7.74 7.47
N ASP A 75 -2.41 -6.93 8.52
CA ASP A 75 -3.57 -6.26 9.15
C ASP A 75 -4.02 -5.01 8.42
N SER A 76 -3.08 -4.22 7.94
CA SER A 76 -3.40 -2.93 7.34
C SER A 76 -2.58 -2.68 6.09
N VAL A 77 -3.11 -1.81 5.24
CA VAL A 77 -2.46 -1.44 3.99
C VAL A 77 -2.56 0.07 3.77
N SER A 78 -1.44 0.65 3.33
CA SER A 78 -1.37 2.03 2.90
C SER A 78 -1.05 2.03 1.42
N ILE A 79 -1.93 2.60 0.61
CA ILE A 79 -1.84 2.58 -0.84
C ILE A 79 -1.49 3.97 -1.33
N SER A 80 -0.44 4.07 -2.14
CA SER A 80 -0.01 5.34 -2.71
C SER A 80 -0.99 5.78 -3.80
N LEU A 81 -1.85 6.74 -3.48
CA LEU A 81 -2.77 7.34 -4.45
C LEU A 81 -2.03 8.27 -5.39
N ASN A 82 -1.10 9.03 -4.84
CA ASN A 82 -0.18 9.95 -5.52
C ASN A 82 -0.84 11.19 -6.12
N THR A 83 -1.93 11.05 -6.86
CA THR A 83 -2.60 12.17 -7.49
C THR A 83 -4.08 11.87 -7.75
N CYS A 84 -4.80 12.82 -8.33
CA CYS A 84 -6.25 12.81 -8.40
C CYS A 84 -6.85 12.35 -9.73
N SER A 85 -6.04 11.96 -10.69
CA SER A 85 -6.56 11.50 -11.98
C SER A 85 -5.61 10.52 -12.66
N SER A 86 -6.18 9.71 -13.55
CA SER A 86 -5.41 8.74 -14.34
C SER A 86 -4.33 9.43 -15.17
N GLU A 87 -4.65 10.56 -15.79
CA GLU A 87 -3.71 11.29 -16.63
C GLU A 87 -2.51 11.80 -15.85
N LYS A 88 -2.79 12.44 -14.70
CA LYS A 88 -1.72 12.93 -13.84
C LYS A 88 -0.90 11.80 -13.25
N TYR A 89 -1.56 10.70 -12.90
CA TYR A 89 -0.87 9.51 -12.39
C TYR A 89 0.11 8.96 -13.41
N ASP A 90 -0.31 8.85 -14.67
CA ASP A 90 0.56 8.34 -15.73
C ASP A 90 1.76 9.26 -15.97
N GLU A 91 1.58 10.58 -15.87
CA GLU A 91 2.68 11.53 -16.01
C GLU A 91 3.71 11.41 -14.88
N VAL A 92 3.25 11.24 -13.65
CA VAL A 92 4.11 11.24 -12.46
C VAL A 92 4.73 9.86 -12.23
N CYS A 93 3.94 8.82 -12.31
CA CYS A 93 4.36 7.47 -11.94
C CYS A 93 4.92 6.65 -13.10
N ARG A 94 4.55 6.99 -14.33
CA ARG A 94 5.00 6.30 -15.56
C ARG A 94 4.89 4.78 -15.39
N PRO A 95 3.70 4.26 -15.08
CA PRO A 95 3.54 2.84 -14.81
C PRO A 95 3.75 2.00 -16.06
N VAL A 96 4.17 0.75 -15.86
CA VAL A 96 4.34 -0.18 -16.97
C VAL A 96 3.02 -0.81 -17.44
N PHE A 97 1.96 -0.65 -16.65
CA PHE A 97 0.65 -1.24 -16.96
C PHE A 97 -0.30 -0.18 -17.51
N ASP A 98 -1.11 -0.56 -18.50
CA ASP A 98 -2.20 0.28 -18.96
C ASP A 98 -3.26 0.35 -17.86
N HIS A 99 -3.93 1.50 -17.76
CA HIS A 99 -5.00 1.69 -16.77
C HIS A 99 -4.55 1.40 -15.34
N ALA A 100 -3.29 1.78 -15.03
CA ALA A 100 -2.73 1.51 -13.71
C ALA A 100 -3.50 2.21 -12.60
N TYR A 101 -3.92 3.45 -12.82
CA TYR A 101 -4.66 4.22 -11.82
C TYR A 101 -5.97 3.52 -11.44
N GLU A 102 -6.72 3.07 -12.42
CA GLU A 102 -7.97 2.34 -12.20
C GLU A 102 -7.71 1.01 -11.49
N SER A 103 -6.61 0.33 -11.83
CA SER A 103 -6.22 -0.91 -11.16
C SER A 103 -5.87 -0.69 -9.70
N MET A 104 -5.18 0.40 -9.40
CA MET A 104 -4.85 0.78 -8.03
C MET A 104 -6.11 1.09 -7.23
N LEU A 105 -7.05 1.83 -7.81
CA LEU A 105 -8.33 2.14 -7.15
C LEU A 105 -9.14 0.86 -6.89
N LYS A 106 -9.15 -0.06 -7.85
CA LYS A 106 -9.82 -1.34 -7.67
C LYS A 106 -9.21 -2.14 -6.53
N PHE A 107 -7.90 -2.19 -6.46
CA PHE A 107 -7.22 -2.86 -5.36
C PHE A 107 -7.60 -2.23 -4.01
N ALA A 108 -7.67 -0.90 -3.96
CA ALA A 108 -8.06 -0.19 -2.74
C ALA A 108 -9.50 -0.52 -2.33
N GLU A 109 -10.40 -0.61 -3.28
CA GLU A 109 -11.80 -0.98 -2.99
C GLU A 109 -11.88 -2.41 -2.48
N ASP A 110 -11.11 -3.34 -3.06
CA ASP A 110 -11.04 -4.71 -2.56
C ASP A 110 -10.40 -4.76 -1.17
N ALA A 111 -9.33 -4.01 -0.97
CA ALA A 111 -8.65 -3.95 0.32
C ALA A 111 -9.57 -3.47 1.44
N LYS A 112 -10.43 -2.49 1.14
CA LYS A 112 -11.39 -1.97 2.10
C LYS A 112 -12.33 -3.07 2.63
N LYS A 113 -12.58 -4.10 1.83
CA LYS A 113 -13.45 -5.22 2.20
C LYS A 113 -12.74 -6.22 3.12
N TYR A 114 -11.43 -6.39 2.96
CA TYR A 114 -10.72 -7.51 3.60
C TYR A 114 -9.73 -7.11 4.68
N PHE A 115 -9.12 -5.94 4.59
CA PHE A 115 -8.13 -5.51 5.58
C PHE A 115 -8.82 -4.85 6.78
N GLU A 116 -8.20 -5.00 7.94
CA GLU A 116 -8.65 -4.33 9.16
C GLU A 116 -8.62 -2.81 8.98
N HIS A 117 -7.54 -2.30 8.36
CA HIS A 117 -7.39 -0.88 8.08
C HIS A 117 -6.84 -0.68 6.68
N THR A 118 -7.46 0.22 5.93
CA THR A 118 -7.03 0.61 4.59
C THR A 118 -6.95 2.12 4.51
N GLN A 119 -5.86 2.64 3.99
CA GLN A 119 -5.73 4.09 3.76
C GLN A 119 -5.05 4.37 2.43
N PHE A 120 -5.33 5.55 1.89
CA PHE A 120 -4.54 6.14 0.81
C PHE A 120 -3.49 7.07 1.39
N SER A 121 -2.40 7.28 0.64
CA SER A 121 -1.42 8.30 0.98
C SER A 121 -1.09 9.16 -0.24
N ILE A 122 -0.83 10.44 0.02
CA ILE A 122 -0.30 11.38 -0.95
C ILE A 122 0.77 12.21 -0.26
N VAL A 123 1.60 12.89 -1.06
CA VAL A 123 2.58 13.85 -0.54
C VAL A 123 2.07 15.25 -0.89
N ASP A 124 2.30 16.22 -0.02
CA ASP A 124 1.75 17.58 -0.13
C ASP A 124 2.43 18.47 -1.18
N THR A 125 3.22 17.87 -2.06
CA THR A 125 3.87 18.59 -3.16
C THR A 125 2.96 18.86 -4.35
N ILE A 126 1.77 18.27 -4.37
CA ILE A 126 0.79 18.51 -5.44
C ILE A 126 -0.05 19.76 -5.12
N PRO A 127 -0.68 20.38 -6.14
CA PRO A 127 -1.51 21.55 -5.91
C PRO A 127 -2.62 21.29 -4.90
N GLU A 128 -3.00 22.33 -4.16
CA GLU A 128 -4.05 22.21 -3.14
C GLU A 128 -5.38 21.71 -3.72
N GLU A 129 -5.74 22.15 -4.91
CA GLU A 129 -6.95 21.67 -5.59
C GLU A 129 -6.90 20.18 -5.86
N ASP A 130 -5.71 19.65 -6.17
CA ASP A 130 -5.52 18.22 -6.38
C ASP A 130 -5.62 17.45 -5.05
N ILE A 131 -5.12 18.04 -3.97
CA ILE A 131 -5.28 17.44 -2.63
C ILE A 131 -6.76 17.30 -2.28
N LYS A 132 -7.55 18.35 -2.56
CA LYS A 132 -9.00 18.32 -2.32
C LYS A 132 -9.68 17.24 -3.16
N ALA A 133 -9.26 17.09 -4.43
CA ALA A 133 -9.79 16.07 -5.31
C ALA A 133 -9.41 14.67 -4.82
N CYS A 134 -8.20 14.48 -4.31
CA CYS A 134 -7.79 13.23 -3.70
C CYS A 134 -8.63 12.91 -2.47
N GLN A 135 -8.92 13.91 -1.66
CA GLN A 135 -9.76 13.73 -0.47
C GLN A 135 -11.16 13.24 -0.87
N LYS A 136 -11.71 13.81 -1.95
CA LYS A 136 -13.01 13.35 -2.45
C LYS A 136 -12.96 11.91 -2.92
N ILE A 137 -11.90 11.52 -3.61
CA ILE A 137 -11.72 10.14 -4.09
C ILE A 137 -11.71 9.17 -2.90
N ALA A 138 -11.01 9.55 -1.84
CA ALA A 138 -10.94 8.74 -0.62
C ALA A 138 -12.30 8.70 0.10
N ASP A 139 -12.94 9.85 0.24
CA ASP A 139 -14.24 9.95 0.93
C ASP A 139 -15.31 9.13 0.21
N ASP A 140 -15.34 9.17 -1.13
CA ASP A 140 -16.31 8.42 -1.92
C ASP A 140 -16.17 6.90 -1.72
N ARG A 141 -15.00 6.45 -1.28
CA ARG A 141 -14.71 5.03 -1.02
C ARG A 141 -14.69 4.67 0.45
N GLY A 142 -14.90 5.65 1.33
CA GLY A 142 -14.80 5.42 2.77
C GLY A 142 -13.41 5.03 3.22
N ILE A 143 -12.40 5.53 2.53
CA ILE A 143 -10.98 5.23 2.82
C ILE A 143 -10.32 6.50 3.36
N HIS A 144 -9.57 6.36 4.45
CA HIS A 144 -8.84 7.48 5.04
C HIS A 144 -7.73 7.94 4.09
N LEU A 145 -7.54 9.27 3.96
CA LEU A 145 -6.43 9.83 3.21
C LEU A 145 -5.39 10.40 4.17
N LYS A 146 -4.18 9.86 4.10
CA LYS A 146 -3.04 10.40 4.82
C LYS A 146 -2.26 11.33 3.91
N ILE A 147 -2.07 12.57 4.35
CA ILE A 147 -1.27 13.56 3.62
C ILE A 147 0.09 13.66 4.31
N ARG A 148 1.14 13.25 3.63
CA ARG A 148 2.49 13.31 4.18
C ARG A 148 3.18 14.59 3.74
N LYS A 149 3.91 15.20 4.66
CA LYS A 149 4.70 16.40 4.35
C LYS A 149 5.98 15.99 3.64
N TYR A 150 6.34 16.73 2.61
CA TYR A 150 7.53 16.44 1.82
C TYR A 150 8.81 16.44 2.66
N SER A 151 8.89 17.31 3.66
CA SER A 151 10.07 17.45 4.50
C SER A 151 10.20 16.39 5.60
N ASP A 152 9.22 15.53 5.71
CA ASP A 152 9.22 14.44 6.68
C ASP A 152 9.76 13.14 6.02
#